data_c1431341899b9956b97588869d186c33
#
_entry.id   c1431341899b9956b97588869d186c33
#
_cell.length_a   1.000
_cell.length_b   1.000
_cell.length_c   1.000
_cell.angle_alpha   90.00
_cell.angle_beta   90.00
_cell.angle_gamma   90.00
#
_symmetry.space_group_name_H-M   'P 1'
#
loop_
_entity.id
_entity.type
_entity.pdbx_description
1 polymer ?
#
loop_
_entity_poly.entity_id
_entity_poly.type
_entity_poly.pdbx_seq_one_letter_code
_entity_poly.pdbx_strand_id
1 'polypeptide(L)'
;MVLHASTWFQGHDLWAPASYVQREAVGNSCLSLEVGQLSNGGMAAMEMAVAWLRADTDAGPRSALITTGDRFCPPGFDRWHTDPGTVCGDGGTALVLSRGAGFARLRSLVTVSDPSLETMGRDGDGFAPAPLTARAPIGVAASRERLVKEIGLTRLLELLQAGQRAAFDRALEEAGAKASDVTWFVLPNLGRPKMDAQFFQVLDIDPERTTWLWGSGVGHLGAGDPFAGLARLAGTGALRPGQFCALISAGGGFAWSVAVLEVVTEPPPTPSFEE
;
A
#
# COMPACT_ATOMS: atom_id res chain seq x y z
N MET A 1 1.49 6.10 -18.71
CA MET A 1 0.79 6.94 -17.70
C MET A 1 1.62 7.09 -16.43
N VAL A 2 1.35 8.12 -15.62
CA VAL A 2 1.89 8.30 -14.27
C VAL A 2 0.72 8.25 -13.28
N LEU A 3 0.85 7.47 -12.22
CA LEU A 3 -0.09 7.42 -11.09
C LEU A 3 0.67 7.77 -9.81
N HIS A 4 0.14 8.72 -9.04
CA HIS A 4 0.71 9.09 -7.76
C HIS A 4 -0.30 8.83 -6.64
N ALA A 5 0.11 8.12 -5.61
CA ALA A 5 -0.71 7.86 -4.44
C ALA A 5 -0.06 8.42 -3.18
N SER A 6 -0.87 9.05 -2.35
CA SER A 6 -0.43 9.62 -1.07
C SER A 6 -1.53 9.48 -0.02
N THR A 7 -1.12 9.49 1.22
CA THR A 7 -2.02 9.43 2.39
C THR A 7 -2.29 10.83 2.94
N TRP A 8 -1.32 11.72 2.80
CA TRP A 8 -1.32 13.01 3.44
C TRP A 8 -1.05 14.15 2.46
N PHE A 9 -1.21 15.39 2.95
CA PHE A 9 -1.00 16.64 2.23
C PHE A 9 0.38 16.71 1.56
N GLN A 10 0.41 17.07 0.27
CA GLN A 10 1.59 17.01 -0.59
C GLN A 10 2.33 18.36 -0.72
N GLY A 11 2.06 19.31 0.17
CA GLY A 11 2.83 20.56 0.29
C GLY A 11 2.17 21.80 -0.30
N HIS A 12 1.20 21.67 -1.20
CA HIS A 12 0.47 22.80 -1.79
C HIS A 12 -1.03 22.54 -1.85
N ASP A 13 -1.80 23.61 -1.66
CA ASP A 13 -3.23 23.59 -1.93
C ASP A 13 -3.49 23.73 -3.43
N LEU A 14 -4.56 23.12 -3.94
CA LEU A 14 -4.97 23.17 -5.35
C LEU A 14 -3.80 22.89 -6.32
N TRP A 15 -3.12 21.79 -6.10
CA TRP A 15 -1.96 21.36 -6.84
C TRP A 15 -2.02 19.88 -7.21
N ALA A 16 -1.45 19.50 -8.36
CA ALA A 16 -1.44 18.12 -8.85
C ALA A 16 -0.03 17.50 -8.75
N PRO A 17 0.30 16.81 -7.64
CA PRO A 17 1.60 16.17 -7.46
C PRO A 17 1.93 15.13 -8.53
N ALA A 18 0.95 14.42 -9.08
CA ALA A 18 1.19 13.50 -10.20
C ALA A 18 1.78 14.18 -11.43
N SER A 19 1.33 15.41 -11.73
CA SER A 19 1.87 16.20 -12.86
C SER A 19 3.27 16.72 -12.56
N TYR A 20 3.57 17.05 -11.31
CA TYR A 20 4.93 17.39 -10.89
C TYR A 20 5.89 16.21 -11.09
N VAL A 21 5.52 15.02 -10.63
CA VAL A 21 6.30 13.80 -10.83
C VAL A 21 6.49 13.51 -12.32
N GLN A 22 5.42 13.68 -13.13
CA GLN A 22 5.51 13.50 -14.58
C GLN A 22 6.54 14.43 -15.22
N ARG A 23 6.52 15.71 -14.84
CA ARG A 23 7.49 16.70 -15.37
C ARG A 23 8.92 16.35 -14.99
N GLU A 24 9.16 16.04 -13.72
CA GLU A 24 10.52 15.84 -13.20
C GLU A 24 11.12 14.48 -13.59
N ALA A 25 10.30 13.42 -13.62
CA ALA A 25 10.82 12.06 -13.79
C ALA A 25 10.62 11.50 -15.20
N VAL A 26 9.60 11.93 -15.95
CA VAL A 26 9.22 11.31 -17.24
C VAL A 26 9.39 12.27 -18.40
N GLY A 27 9.01 13.53 -18.23
CA GLY A 27 9.19 14.60 -19.24
C GLY A 27 8.37 14.42 -20.52
N ASN A 28 7.27 13.66 -20.48
CA ASN A 28 6.40 13.46 -21.64
C ASN A 28 4.96 13.94 -21.37
N SER A 29 4.07 13.80 -22.36
CA SER A 29 2.67 14.25 -22.29
C SER A 29 1.66 13.13 -21.98
N CYS A 30 2.09 12.05 -21.32
CA CYS A 30 1.16 10.99 -20.95
C CYS A 30 0.16 11.45 -19.87
N LEU A 31 -0.92 10.68 -19.69
CA LEU A 31 -1.87 10.92 -18.60
C LEU A 31 -1.18 10.79 -17.23
N SER A 32 -1.40 11.75 -16.34
CA SER A 32 -0.98 11.71 -14.94
C SER A 32 -2.19 11.91 -14.02
N LEU A 33 -2.32 11.07 -12.97
CA LEU A 33 -3.46 11.03 -12.06
C LEU A 33 -3.01 10.81 -10.62
N GLU A 34 -3.78 11.34 -9.69
CA GLU A 34 -3.69 11.02 -8.27
C GLU A 34 -4.67 9.91 -7.90
N VAL A 35 -4.26 9.03 -6.99
CA VAL A 35 -5.07 7.90 -6.51
C VAL A 35 -5.20 7.99 -4.99
N GLY A 36 -6.40 8.28 -4.52
CA GLY A 36 -6.72 8.44 -3.11
C GLY A 36 -7.35 7.17 -2.51
N GLN A 37 -6.55 6.34 -1.82
CA GLN A 37 -7.03 5.17 -1.05
C GLN A 37 -6.21 5.00 0.23
N LEU A 38 -5.73 6.10 0.81
CA LEU A 38 -4.88 6.11 2.00
C LEU A 38 -3.75 5.08 1.88
N SER A 39 -3.51 4.28 2.91
CA SER A 39 -2.41 3.30 2.92
C SER A 39 -2.50 2.23 1.83
N ASN A 40 -3.70 1.98 1.26
CA ASN A 40 -3.87 1.07 0.13
C ASN A 40 -3.70 1.77 -1.24
N GLY A 41 -3.39 3.06 -1.25
CA GLY A 41 -3.32 3.88 -2.46
C GLY A 41 -2.32 3.38 -3.51
N GLY A 42 -1.16 2.88 -3.08
CA GLY A 42 -0.19 2.29 -3.99
C GLY A 42 -0.72 1.05 -4.72
N MET A 43 -1.41 0.16 -4.00
CA MET A 43 -2.01 -1.03 -4.60
C MET A 43 -3.22 -0.68 -5.48
N ALA A 44 -4.02 0.30 -5.10
CA ALA A 44 -5.12 0.81 -5.94
C ALA A 44 -4.57 1.42 -7.25
N ALA A 45 -3.49 2.19 -7.17
CA ALA A 45 -2.79 2.69 -8.36
C ALA A 45 -2.25 1.55 -9.24
N MET A 46 -1.73 0.49 -8.63
CA MET A 46 -1.27 -0.70 -9.35
C MET A 46 -2.43 -1.39 -10.09
N GLU A 47 -3.59 -1.52 -9.46
CA GLU A 47 -4.79 -2.10 -10.10
C GLU A 47 -5.27 -1.26 -11.30
N MET A 48 -5.32 0.06 -11.15
CA MET A 48 -5.63 0.97 -12.25
C MET A 48 -4.61 0.85 -13.40
N ALA A 49 -3.32 0.78 -13.09
CA ALA A 49 -2.26 0.62 -14.08
C ALA A 49 -2.40 -0.71 -14.83
N VAL A 50 -2.69 -1.81 -14.12
CA VAL A 50 -2.92 -3.13 -14.73
C VAL A 50 -4.14 -3.10 -15.67
N ALA A 51 -5.26 -2.51 -15.23
CA ALA A 51 -6.45 -2.38 -16.06
C ALA A 51 -6.16 -1.56 -17.33
N TRP A 52 -5.47 -0.43 -17.19
CA TRP A 52 -5.07 0.41 -18.33
C TRP A 52 -4.11 -0.30 -19.29
N LEU A 53 -3.12 -1.03 -18.76
CA LEU A 53 -2.19 -1.81 -19.59
C LEU A 53 -2.88 -2.96 -20.34
N ARG A 54 -3.94 -3.55 -19.76
CA ARG A 54 -4.72 -4.62 -20.39
C ARG A 54 -5.73 -4.13 -21.43
N ALA A 55 -6.29 -2.96 -21.22
CA ALA A 55 -7.37 -2.42 -22.07
C ALA A 55 -6.91 -2.06 -23.48
N ASP A 56 -5.62 -1.84 -23.68
CA ASP A 56 -5.12 -1.43 -24.97
C ASP A 56 -4.60 -2.59 -25.81
N THR A 57 -5.18 -2.72 -27.00
CA THR A 57 -4.86 -3.77 -27.97
C THR A 57 -3.75 -3.37 -28.94
N ASP A 58 -3.35 -2.10 -28.99
CA ASP A 58 -2.28 -1.64 -29.86
C ASP A 58 -0.91 -2.15 -29.40
N ALA A 59 -0.19 -2.76 -30.32
CA ALA A 59 0.97 -3.62 -30.09
C ALA A 59 2.27 -2.90 -29.69
N GLY A 60 2.21 -1.69 -29.11
CA GLY A 60 3.40 -0.97 -28.66
C GLY A 60 3.80 -1.31 -27.21
N PRO A 61 5.10 -1.10 -26.87
CA PRO A 61 5.55 -1.18 -25.48
C PRO A 61 4.88 -0.08 -24.66
N ARG A 62 4.19 -0.46 -23.61
CA ARG A 62 3.54 0.47 -22.69
C ARG A 62 3.98 0.23 -21.28
N SER A 63 4.14 1.34 -20.56
CA SER A 63 4.50 1.31 -19.15
C SER A 63 3.65 2.28 -18.36
N ALA A 64 3.43 1.95 -17.10
CA ALA A 64 2.86 2.82 -16.11
C ALA A 64 3.90 3.02 -15.00
N LEU A 65 4.16 4.28 -14.67
CA LEU A 65 4.92 4.66 -13.49
C LEU A 65 3.93 4.89 -12.35
N ILE A 66 4.10 4.16 -11.26
CA ILE A 66 3.37 4.36 -10.02
C ILE A 66 4.35 4.93 -9.01
N THR A 67 4.00 6.04 -8.38
CA THR A 67 4.79 6.64 -7.31
C THR A 67 3.96 6.81 -6.06
N THR A 68 4.60 6.72 -4.92
CA THR A 68 4.01 7.13 -3.64
C THR A 68 4.93 8.11 -2.95
N GLY A 69 4.36 8.97 -2.10
CA GLY A 69 5.18 9.89 -1.32
C GLY A 69 4.35 10.48 -0.19
N ASP A 70 4.87 10.35 1.04
CA ASP A 70 4.24 10.94 2.21
C ASP A 70 5.27 11.51 3.17
N ARG A 71 4.92 12.65 3.77
CA ARG A 71 5.64 13.28 4.87
C ARG A 71 4.67 13.60 6.00
N PHE A 72 4.72 12.81 7.05
CA PHE A 72 3.84 12.93 8.20
C PHE A 72 4.40 13.92 9.22
N CYS A 73 3.96 15.17 9.20
CA CYS A 73 4.50 16.24 10.05
C CYS A 73 3.42 17.14 10.65
N PRO A 74 3.73 17.83 11.76
CA PRO A 74 2.88 18.87 12.31
C PRO A 74 2.62 20.00 11.28
N PRO A 75 1.53 20.76 11.43
CA PRO A 75 0.55 20.70 12.53
C PRO A 75 -0.52 19.62 12.35
N GLY A 76 -0.63 19.00 11.18
CA GLY A 76 -1.73 18.10 10.84
C GLY A 76 -1.52 16.68 11.31
N PHE A 77 -0.28 16.23 11.45
CA PHE A 77 0.01 14.84 11.75
C PHE A 77 1.04 14.71 12.89
N ASP A 78 0.69 13.94 13.91
CA ASP A 78 1.63 13.45 14.92
C ASP A 78 1.99 12.00 14.57
N ARG A 79 3.19 11.80 14.01
CA ARG A 79 3.65 10.48 13.53
C ARG A 79 3.62 9.37 14.58
N TRP A 80 3.65 9.75 15.87
CA TRP A 80 3.72 8.82 16.99
C TRP A 80 2.34 8.47 17.57
N HIS A 81 1.37 9.42 17.50
CA HIS A 81 0.11 9.31 18.23
C HIS A 81 -1.14 9.39 17.37
N THR A 82 -1.06 9.81 16.11
CA THR A 82 -2.21 9.91 15.20
C THR A 82 -2.97 8.59 15.08
N ASP A 83 -2.26 7.47 15.01
CA ASP A 83 -2.83 6.13 14.93
C ASP A 83 -2.19 5.17 15.94
N PRO A 84 -2.85 4.85 17.07
CA PRO A 84 -2.32 3.92 18.07
C PRO A 84 -1.86 2.60 17.46
N GLY A 85 -0.61 2.22 17.75
CA GLY A 85 0.02 1.01 17.20
C GLY A 85 0.51 1.16 15.75
N THR A 86 0.62 2.39 15.24
CA THR A 86 1.25 2.71 13.96
C THR A 86 2.16 3.92 14.13
N VAL A 87 3.43 3.75 13.91
CA VAL A 87 4.38 4.87 13.81
C VAL A 87 4.57 5.17 12.32
N CYS A 88 4.33 6.44 11.93
CA CYS A 88 4.46 6.84 10.54
C CYS A 88 5.89 7.28 10.22
N GLY A 89 6.46 6.71 9.15
CA GLY A 89 7.72 7.10 8.54
C GLY A 89 7.49 7.97 7.30
N ASP A 90 8.43 8.84 6.99
CA ASP A 90 8.42 9.61 5.74
C ASP A 90 9.12 8.80 4.65
N GLY A 91 8.60 8.82 3.42
CA GLY A 91 9.25 8.13 2.32
C GLY A 91 8.55 8.28 0.99
N GLY A 92 9.29 7.98 -0.06
CA GLY A 92 8.78 7.91 -1.42
C GLY A 92 9.18 6.60 -2.09
N THR A 93 8.31 6.08 -2.94
CA THR A 93 8.57 4.88 -3.72
C THR A 93 8.19 5.05 -5.18
N ALA A 94 8.77 4.22 -6.04
CA ALA A 94 8.43 4.15 -7.45
C ALA A 94 8.39 2.69 -7.91
N LEU A 95 7.37 2.35 -8.70
CA LEU A 95 7.21 1.06 -9.37
C LEU A 95 6.88 1.30 -10.84
N VAL A 96 7.59 0.62 -11.71
CA VAL A 96 7.27 0.59 -13.15
C VAL A 96 6.60 -0.74 -13.48
N LEU A 97 5.40 -0.66 -14.01
CA LEU A 97 4.71 -1.80 -14.63
C LEU A 97 4.82 -1.68 -16.15
N SER A 98 5.15 -2.78 -16.82
CA SER A 98 5.24 -2.80 -18.27
C SER A 98 4.71 -4.10 -18.86
N ARG A 99 4.31 -4.06 -20.14
CA ARG A 99 4.02 -5.28 -20.89
C ARG A 99 5.33 -5.93 -21.33
N GLY A 100 5.54 -7.17 -20.93
CA GLY A 100 6.58 -8.03 -21.48
C GLY A 100 8.00 -7.81 -20.97
N ALA A 101 8.23 -6.88 -20.04
CA ALA A 101 9.56 -6.67 -19.45
C ALA A 101 9.46 -6.41 -17.93
N GLY A 102 10.46 -6.88 -17.19
CA GLY A 102 10.56 -6.72 -15.74
C GLY A 102 11.22 -7.93 -15.08
N PHE A 103 11.70 -7.74 -13.87
CA PHE A 103 12.33 -8.82 -13.08
C PHE A 103 11.27 -9.75 -12.45
N ALA A 104 10.03 -9.28 -12.33
CA ALA A 104 8.93 -10.06 -11.78
C ALA A 104 7.67 -9.94 -12.65
N ARG A 105 6.91 -11.01 -12.70
CA ARG A 105 5.62 -11.11 -13.39
C ARG A 105 4.50 -11.02 -12.37
N LEU A 106 3.53 -10.13 -12.58
CA LEU A 106 2.30 -10.11 -11.81
C LEU A 106 1.43 -11.32 -12.20
N ARG A 107 1.18 -12.21 -11.24
CA ARG A 107 0.36 -13.40 -11.41
C ARG A 107 -1.11 -13.11 -11.09
N SER A 108 -1.34 -12.37 -10.02
CA SER A 108 -2.66 -11.92 -9.60
C SER A 108 -2.60 -10.59 -8.88
N LEU A 109 -3.73 -9.88 -8.87
CA LEU A 109 -3.95 -8.69 -8.04
C LEU A 109 -5.43 -8.65 -7.69
N VAL A 110 -5.74 -8.77 -6.42
CA VAL A 110 -7.10 -8.83 -5.89
C VAL A 110 -7.27 -7.73 -4.84
N THR A 111 -8.35 -6.97 -4.99
CA THR A 111 -8.82 -6.03 -3.97
C THR A 111 -10.19 -6.44 -3.48
N VAL A 112 -10.37 -6.43 -2.16
CA VAL A 112 -11.64 -6.58 -1.47
C VAL A 112 -11.88 -5.33 -0.65
N SER A 113 -13.11 -4.83 -0.59
CA SER A 113 -13.46 -3.65 0.21
C SER A 113 -14.72 -3.88 1.02
N ASP A 114 -14.76 -3.26 2.22
CA ASP A 114 -15.94 -3.20 3.07
C ASP A 114 -16.20 -1.74 3.47
N PRO A 115 -17.15 -1.05 2.82
CA PRO A 115 -17.44 0.35 3.11
C PRO A 115 -18.13 0.55 4.47
N SER A 116 -18.60 -0.48 5.15
CA SER A 116 -19.15 -0.37 6.51
C SER A 116 -18.09 0.06 7.54
N LEU A 117 -16.81 -0.08 7.20
CA LEU A 117 -15.66 0.28 8.05
C LEU A 117 -15.11 1.69 7.76
N GLU A 118 -15.70 2.49 6.86
CA GLU A 118 -15.17 3.81 6.50
C GLU A 118 -15.09 4.75 7.70
N THR A 119 -16.03 4.60 8.64
CA THR A 119 -16.09 5.40 9.87
C THR A 119 -14.93 5.17 10.82
N MET A 120 -14.08 4.17 10.60
CA MET A 120 -12.84 3.99 11.37
C MET A 120 -11.88 5.19 11.27
N GLY A 121 -11.92 5.93 10.16
CA GLY A 121 -11.09 7.12 9.91
C GLY A 121 -11.82 8.43 10.15
N ARG A 122 -13.15 8.40 10.27
CA ARG A 122 -14.01 9.57 10.37
C ARG A 122 -14.73 9.61 11.70
N ASP A 123 -14.53 10.69 12.46
CA ASP A 123 -15.27 10.93 13.70
C ASP A 123 -16.72 11.27 13.43
N GLY A 124 -17.59 11.26 14.48
CA GLY A 124 -18.98 11.66 14.40
C GLY A 124 -19.23 13.11 14.00
N ASP A 125 -18.18 13.87 13.80
CA ASP A 125 -18.24 15.23 13.32
C ASP A 125 -18.81 15.31 11.90
N GLY A 126 -19.52 16.38 11.60
CA GLY A 126 -19.94 16.69 10.23
C GLY A 126 -18.76 16.96 9.30
N PHE A 127 -19.06 17.12 8.01
CA PHE A 127 -18.04 17.52 7.05
C PHE A 127 -17.48 18.90 7.41
N ALA A 128 -16.15 18.99 7.54
CA ALA A 128 -15.45 20.23 7.83
C ALA A 128 -15.33 21.11 6.59
N PRO A 129 -15.42 22.47 6.73
CA PRO A 129 -15.32 23.38 5.59
C PRO A 129 -13.91 23.49 5.00
N ALA A 130 -12.88 23.09 5.75
CA ALA A 130 -11.48 23.11 5.30
C ALA A 130 -10.66 22.04 6.05
N PRO A 131 -9.52 21.61 5.50
CA PRO A 131 -8.61 20.71 6.20
C PRO A 131 -8.20 21.24 7.58
N LEU A 132 -8.06 20.34 8.55
CA LEU A 132 -7.60 20.61 9.92
C LEU A 132 -8.49 21.54 10.78
N THR A 133 -9.66 21.96 10.29
CA THR A 133 -10.57 22.81 11.09
C THR A 133 -11.36 22.03 12.14
N ALA A 134 -11.57 20.74 11.93
CA ALA A 134 -12.23 19.88 12.91
C ALA A 134 -11.25 19.33 13.95
N ARG A 135 -10.04 18.92 13.50
CA ARG A 135 -9.00 18.32 14.36
C ARG A 135 -7.60 18.67 13.85
N ALA A 136 -6.74 19.10 14.77
CA ALA A 136 -5.31 19.28 14.52
C ALA A 136 -4.51 19.02 15.82
N PRO A 137 -3.63 18.00 15.85
CA PRO A 137 -3.36 17.03 14.79
C PRO A 137 -4.52 16.05 14.58
N ILE A 138 -4.52 15.37 13.43
CA ILE A 138 -5.45 14.29 13.14
C ILE A 138 -5.23 13.14 14.12
N GLY A 139 -6.31 12.52 14.60
CA GLY A 139 -6.28 11.33 15.44
C GLY A 139 -7.41 10.39 15.05
N VAL A 140 -7.13 9.10 14.95
CA VAL A 140 -8.15 8.09 14.56
C VAL A 140 -8.63 7.24 15.73
N ALA A 141 -8.06 7.41 16.93
CA ALA A 141 -8.41 6.62 18.12
C ALA A 141 -9.89 6.78 18.48
N ALA A 142 -10.39 8.02 18.55
CA ALA A 142 -11.77 8.29 18.93
C ALA A 142 -12.78 7.71 17.94
N SER A 143 -12.50 7.77 16.63
CA SER A 143 -13.34 7.16 15.59
C SER A 143 -13.43 5.64 15.74
N ARG A 144 -12.29 4.99 16.01
CA ARG A 144 -12.24 3.54 16.23
C ARG A 144 -12.96 3.13 17.52
N GLU A 145 -12.73 3.85 18.61
CA GLU A 145 -13.44 3.59 19.88
C GLU A 145 -14.96 3.72 19.73
N ARG A 146 -15.42 4.69 18.95
CA ARG A 146 -16.84 4.83 18.67
C ARG A 146 -17.36 3.64 17.89
N LEU A 147 -16.70 3.23 16.80
CA LEU A 147 -17.11 2.06 16.03
C LEU A 147 -17.11 0.80 16.90
N VAL A 148 -16.09 0.61 17.76
CA VAL A 148 -16.06 -0.49 18.74
C VAL A 148 -17.25 -0.44 19.71
N LYS A 149 -17.67 0.75 20.17
CA LYS A 149 -18.86 0.89 21.01
C LYS A 149 -20.16 0.56 20.26
N GLU A 150 -20.20 0.83 18.97
CA GLU A 150 -21.37 0.61 18.11
C GLU A 150 -21.56 -0.86 17.74
N ILE A 151 -20.51 -1.52 17.24
CA ILE A 151 -20.62 -2.90 16.72
C ILE A 151 -19.93 -3.95 17.59
N GLY A 152 -19.16 -3.58 18.59
CA GLY A 152 -18.34 -4.45 19.43
C GLY A 152 -16.96 -4.79 18.82
N LEU A 153 -15.95 -4.97 19.70
CA LEU A 153 -14.58 -5.26 19.28
C LEU A 153 -14.48 -6.59 18.51
N THR A 154 -15.16 -7.62 18.97
CA THR A 154 -15.15 -8.95 18.30
C THR A 154 -15.65 -8.82 16.86
N ARG A 155 -16.77 -8.13 16.66
CA ARG A 155 -17.33 -7.95 15.31
C ARG A 155 -16.41 -7.15 14.41
N LEU A 156 -15.78 -6.09 14.94
CA LEU A 156 -14.80 -5.31 14.18
C LEU A 156 -13.61 -6.17 13.73
N LEU A 157 -13.05 -6.98 14.64
CA LEU A 157 -11.95 -7.88 14.31
C LEU A 157 -12.35 -8.94 13.28
N GLU A 158 -13.54 -9.53 13.40
CA GLU A 158 -14.08 -10.47 12.41
C GLU A 158 -14.14 -9.86 11.00
N LEU A 159 -14.66 -8.62 10.89
CA LEU A 159 -14.76 -7.93 9.59
C LEU A 159 -13.38 -7.64 9.00
N LEU A 160 -12.44 -7.14 9.81
CA LEU A 160 -11.07 -6.87 9.36
C LEU A 160 -10.36 -8.14 8.91
N GLN A 161 -10.49 -9.22 9.67
CA GLN A 161 -9.86 -10.51 9.36
C GLN A 161 -10.50 -11.19 8.14
N ALA A 162 -11.83 -11.11 8.01
CA ALA A 162 -12.54 -11.67 6.87
C ALA A 162 -12.13 -11.00 5.55
N GLY A 163 -12.07 -9.66 5.52
CA GLY A 163 -11.63 -8.93 4.34
C GLY A 163 -10.19 -9.24 3.95
N GLN A 164 -9.29 -9.28 4.95
CA GLN A 164 -7.89 -9.62 4.74
C GLN A 164 -7.72 -11.05 4.17
N ARG A 165 -8.40 -12.03 4.77
CA ARG A 165 -8.35 -13.43 4.31
C ARG A 165 -8.95 -13.57 2.91
N ALA A 166 -10.10 -12.95 2.65
CA ALA A 166 -10.74 -13.03 1.35
C ALA A 166 -9.85 -12.50 0.21
N ALA A 167 -9.16 -11.36 0.44
CA ALA A 167 -8.21 -10.84 -0.54
C ALA A 167 -7.02 -11.79 -0.76
N PHE A 168 -6.48 -12.34 0.34
CA PHE A 168 -5.32 -13.23 0.31
C PHE A 168 -5.62 -14.55 -0.40
N ASP A 169 -6.68 -15.23 0.01
CA ASP A 169 -7.05 -16.54 -0.53
C ASP A 169 -7.37 -16.44 -2.03
N ARG A 170 -8.15 -15.42 -2.43
CA ARG A 170 -8.46 -15.19 -3.85
C ARG A 170 -7.21 -14.86 -4.67
N ALA A 171 -6.29 -14.05 -4.14
CA ALA A 171 -5.07 -13.73 -4.88
C ALA A 171 -4.18 -14.96 -5.10
N LEU A 172 -4.09 -15.85 -4.13
CA LEU A 172 -3.38 -17.13 -4.27
C LEU A 172 -4.07 -18.04 -5.28
N GLU A 173 -5.40 -18.18 -5.20
CA GLU A 173 -6.19 -18.97 -6.16
C GLU A 173 -5.99 -18.48 -7.59
N GLU A 174 -6.14 -17.17 -7.84
CA GLU A 174 -5.95 -16.57 -9.17
C GLU A 174 -4.50 -16.68 -9.67
N ALA A 175 -3.51 -16.69 -8.76
CA ALA A 175 -2.11 -16.93 -9.10
C ALA A 175 -1.79 -18.40 -9.42
N GLY A 176 -2.67 -19.33 -9.04
CA GLY A 176 -2.42 -20.78 -9.08
C GLY A 176 -1.36 -21.22 -8.08
N ALA A 177 -1.26 -20.55 -6.92
CA ALA A 177 -0.26 -20.79 -5.89
C ALA A 177 -0.91 -21.09 -4.53
N LYS A 178 -0.14 -21.69 -3.62
CA LYS A 178 -0.52 -21.87 -2.22
C LYS A 178 0.33 -20.95 -1.34
N ALA A 179 -0.10 -20.68 -0.11
CA ALA A 179 0.66 -19.88 0.84
C ALA A 179 2.06 -20.45 1.11
N SER A 180 2.20 -21.79 1.05
CA SER A 180 3.49 -22.48 1.19
C SER A 180 4.48 -22.17 0.05
N ASP A 181 3.98 -21.85 -1.14
CA ASP A 181 4.79 -21.58 -2.33
C ASP A 181 5.35 -20.14 -2.32
N VAL A 182 4.73 -19.23 -1.54
CA VAL A 182 5.20 -17.86 -1.40
C VAL A 182 6.44 -17.82 -0.53
N THR A 183 7.55 -17.36 -1.08
CA THR A 183 8.83 -17.26 -0.35
C THR A 183 8.85 -16.04 0.56
N TRP A 184 8.38 -14.89 0.06
CA TRP A 184 8.41 -13.62 0.77
C TRP A 184 7.05 -12.94 0.82
N PHE A 185 6.72 -12.38 1.98
CA PHE A 185 5.56 -11.55 2.18
C PHE A 185 5.99 -10.12 2.50
N VAL A 186 5.59 -9.18 1.66
CA VAL A 186 5.71 -7.75 1.95
C VAL A 186 4.45 -7.30 2.64
N LEU A 187 4.57 -6.86 3.88
CA LEU A 187 3.46 -6.49 4.76
C LEU A 187 3.55 -5.00 5.13
N PRO A 188 2.45 -4.37 5.56
CA PRO A 188 2.47 -3.01 6.08
C PRO A 188 3.39 -2.87 7.30
N ASN A 189 4.05 -1.73 7.41
CA ASN A 189 4.99 -1.42 8.50
C ASN A 189 4.26 -0.97 9.78
N LEU A 190 3.44 -1.84 10.34
CA LEU A 190 2.65 -1.56 11.53
C LEU A 190 3.32 -2.10 12.81
N GLY A 191 2.87 -1.63 13.96
CA GLY A 191 3.33 -2.15 15.25
C GLY A 191 2.92 -3.62 15.48
N ARG A 192 3.73 -4.35 16.23
CA ARG A 192 3.59 -5.81 16.44
C ARG A 192 2.18 -6.26 16.83
N PRO A 193 1.46 -5.59 17.74
CA PRO A 193 0.10 -6.03 18.10
C PRO A 193 -0.89 -6.02 16.92
N LYS A 194 -0.77 -5.02 16.03
CA LYS A 194 -1.60 -4.96 14.81
C LYS A 194 -1.18 -6.03 13.82
N MET A 195 0.12 -6.27 13.67
CA MET A 195 0.63 -7.32 12.78
C MET A 195 0.15 -8.69 13.19
N ASP A 196 0.21 -9.01 14.49
CA ASP A 196 -0.28 -10.28 15.02
C ASP A 196 -1.79 -10.45 14.77
N ALA A 197 -2.59 -9.42 15.07
CA ALA A 197 -4.05 -9.48 14.97
C ALA A 197 -4.61 -9.48 13.55
N GLN A 198 -3.89 -8.91 12.58
CA GLN A 198 -4.40 -8.70 11.23
C GLN A 198 -3.66 -9.51 10.15
N PHE A 199 -2.42 -9.96 10.40
CA PHE A 199 -1.59 -10.60 9.38
C PHE A 199 -1.02 -11.94 9.86
N PHE A 200 -0.14 -11.97 10.86
CA PHE A 200 0.61 -13.16 11.20
C PHE A 200 -0.29 -14.32 11.62
N GLN A 201 -1.19 -14.09 12.58
CA GLN A 201 -2.10 -15.14 13.07
C GLN A 201 -3.25 -15.40 12.08
N VAL A 202 -3.72 -14.37 11.37
CA VAL A 202 -4.85 -14.49 10.45
C VAL A 202 -4.48 -15.26 9.19
N LEU A 203 -3.29 -15.03 8.66
CA LEU A 203 -2.83 -15.62 7.39
C LEU A 203 -1.85 -16.77 7.59
N ASP A 204 -1.52 -17.13 8.84
CA ASP A 204 -0.52 -18.14 9.20
C ASP A 204 0.85 -17.87 8.52
N ILE A 205 1.30 -16.62 8.63
CA ILE A 205 2.56 -16.17 8.04
C ILE A 205 3.64 -16.11 9.10
N ASP A 206 4.76 -16.80 8.84
CA ASP A 206 5.96 -16.70 9.65
C ASP A 206 6.59 -15.29 9.48
N PRO A 207 6.78 -14.52 10.58
CA PRO A 207 7.40 -13.21 10.53
C PRO A 207 8.79 -13.17 9.87
N GLU A 208 9.55 -14.27 9.94
CA GLU A 208 10.88 -14.36 9.31
C GLU A 208 10.82 -14.42 7.77
N ARG A 209 9.68 -14.76 7.20
CA ARG A 209 9.41 -14.73 5.76
C ARG A 209 8.85 -13.39 5.28
N THR A 210 9.00 -12.34 6.10
CA THR A 210 8.39 -11.03 5.81
C THR A 210 9.42 -9.90 5.82
N THR A 211 9.03 -8.76 5.27
CA THR A 211 9.78 -7.51 5.37
C THR A 211 9.58 -6.79 6.69
N TRP A 212 8.74 -7.31 7.61
CA TRP A 212 8.32 -6.58 8.80
C TRP A 212 9.47 -6.26 9.78
N LEU A 213 10.45 -7.14 9.94
CA LEU A 213 11.61 -6.85 10.82
C LEU A 213 12.35 -5.59 10.38
N TRP A 214 12.52 -5.38 9.07
CA TRP A 214 13.06 -4.15 8.53
C TRP A 214 12.06 -3.00 8.64
N GLY A 215 10.82 -3.23 8.22
CA GLY A 215 9.74 -2.23 8.19
C GLY A 215 9.40 -1.67 9.57
N SER A 216 9.52 -2.45 10.64
CA SER A 216 9.30 -2.00 12.02
C SER A 216 10.28 -0.91 12.46
N GLY A 217 11.47 -0.85 11.86
CA GLY A 217 12.46 0.21 12.09
C GLY A 217 12.30 1.42 11.16
N VAL A 218 11.53 1.28 10.07
CA VAL A 218 11.25 2.35 9.10
C VAL A 218 9.98 3.12 9.47
N GLY A 219 8.95 2.40 9.91
CA GLY A 219 7.61 2.93 10.12
C GLY A 219 6.73 2.85 8.88
N HIS A 220 5.45 3.17 9.06
CA HIS A 220 4.43 3.13 8.02
C HIS A 220 4.59 4.29 7.03
N LEU A 221 4.87 3.98 5.78
CA LEU A 221 5.13 4.94 4.70
C LEU A 221 3.84 5.35 3.93
N GLY A 222 2.69 5.29 4.60
CA GLY A 222 1.43 5.58 3.94
C GLY A 222 1.13 4.58 2.81
N ALA A 223 0.95 5.08 1.59
CA ALA A 223 0.67 4.26 0.42
C ALA A 223 1.89 3.45 -0.06
N GLY A 224 3.08 3.68 0.48
CA GLY A 224 4.37 3.20 -0.05
C GLY A 224 4.86 1.86 0.47
N ASP A 225 4.34 1.34 1.58
CA ASP A 225 4.85 0.11 2.22
C ASP A 225 5.06 -1.07 1.25
N PRO A 226 4.11 -1.42 0.36
CA PRO A 226 4.28 -2.57 -0.53
C PRO A 226 5.48 -2.43 -1.47
N PHE A 227 5.70 -1.24 -2.00
CA PHE A 227 6.76 -0.99 -2.97
C PHE A 227 8.11 -0.80 -2.28
N ALA A 228 8.13 -0.21 -1.09
CA ALA A 228 9.34 -0.10 -0.26
C ALA A 228 9.84 -1.48 0.18
N GLY A 229 8.94 -2.35 0.63
CA GLY A 229 9.28 -3.73 0.98
C GLY A 229 9.78 -4.54 -0.21
N LEU A 230 9.14 -4.41 -1.37
CA LEU A 230 9.62 -5.06 -2.62
C LEU A 230 11.01 -4.55 -3.01
N ALA A 231 11.24 -3.24 -2.96
CA ALA A 231 12.54 -2.64 -3.25
C ALA A 231 13.62 -3.11 -2.25
N ARG A 232 13.26 -3.25 -0.95
CA ARG A 232 14.16 -3.82 0.06
C ARG A 232 14.58 -5.24 -0.28
N LEU A 233 13.63 -6.11 -0.63
CA LEU A 233 13.95 -7.49 -1.01
C LEU A 233 14.81 -7.57 -2.28
N ALA A 234 14.51 -6.73 -3.27
CA ALA A 234 15.30 -6.63 -4.50
C ALA A 234 16.73 -6.15 -4.21
N GLY A 235 16.88 -5.06 -3.45
CA GLY A 235 18.17 -4.44 -3.15
C GLY A 235 19.07 -5.30 -2.26
N THR A 236 18.50 -6.15 -1.41
CA THR A 236 19.27 -7.11 -0.59
C THR A 236 19.59 -8.41 -1.31
N GLY A 237 19.11 -8.57 -2.54
CA GLY A 237 19.27 -9.81 -3.30
C GLY A 237 18.51 -11.00 -2.68
N ALA A 238 17.44 -10.74 -1.92
CA ALA A 238 16.62 -11.80 -1.33
C ALA A 238 15.72 -12.49 -2.35
N LEU A 239 15.39 -11.80 -3.45
CA LEU A 239 14.55 -12.34 -4.53
C LEU A 239 15.39 -13.16 -5.51
N ARG A 240 14.92 -14.36 -5.83
CA ARG A 240 15.54 -15.27 -6.80
C ARG A 240 14.53 -15.71 -7.86
N PRO A 241 14.97 -15.95 -9.10
CA PRO A 241 14.10 -16.51 -10.14
C PRO A 241 13.39 -17.78 -9.68
N GLY A 242 12.12 -17.89 -10.02
CA GLY A 242 11.23 -18.99 -9.63
C GLY A 242 10.53 -18.82 -8.29
N GLN A 243 10.87 -17.81 -7.49
CA GLN A 243 10.21 -17.53 -6.21
C GLN A 243 8.92 -16.72 -6.40
N PHE A 244 7.94 -16.96 -5.54
CA PHE A 244 6.78 -16.10 -5.38
C PHE A 244 6.97 -15.10 -4.23
N CYS A 245 6.53 -13.87 -4.47
CA CYS A 245 6.48 -12.80 -3.49
C CYS A 245 5.06 -12.22 -3.44
N ALA A 246 4.45 -12.12 -2.26
CA ALA A 246 3.15 -11.53 -2.08
C ALA A 246 3.27 -10.11 -1.48
N LEU A 247 2.72 -9.11 -2.16
CA LEU A 247 2.56 -7.76 -1.63
C LEU A 247 1.17 -7.66 -1.02
N ILE A 248 1.09 -7.32 0.26
CA ILE A 248 -0.15 -7.25 1.02
C ILE A 248 -0.30 -5.84 1.58
N SER A 249 -1.44 -5.23 1.35
CA SER A 249 -1.76 -3.88 1.81
C SER A 249 -3.17 -3.81 2.35
N ALA A 250 -3.39 -2.89 3.28
CA ALA A 250 -4.71 -2.55 3.78
C ALA A 250 -4.77 -1.04 4.07
N GLY A 251 -5.91 -0.43 3.84
CA GLY A 251 -6.05 1.01 4.01
C GLY A 251 -7.48 1.46 4.21
N GLY A 252 -7.61 2.72 4.57
CA GLY A 252 -8.90 3.32 4.87
C GLY A 252 -9.93 3.14 3.75
N GLY A 253 -11.18 3.01 4.19
CA GLY A 253 -12.25 2.84 3.24
C GLY A 253 -13.30 1.78 3.62
N PHE A 254 -13.02 0.54 4.06
CA PHE A 254 -11.75 -0.13 4.24
C PHE A 254 -11.48 -1.06 3.05
N ALA A 255 -10.24 -1.19 2.65
CA ALA A 255 -9.88 -2.05 1.52
C ALA A 255 -8.61 -2.86 1.82
N TRP A 256 -8.54 -4.06 1.27
CA TRP A 256 -7.40 -4.98 1.33
C TRP A 256 -7.01 -5.39 -0.07
N SER A 257 -5.74 -5.23 -0.39
CA SER A 257 -5.19 -5.63 -1.69
C SER A 257 -4.05 -6.62 -1.51
N VAL A 258 -4.03 -7.65 -2.36
CA VAL A 258 -2.95 -8.63 -2.42
C VAL A 258 -2.51 -8.81 -3.87
N ALA A 259 -1.22 -8.63 -4.13
CA ALA A 259 -0.61 -8.95 -5.41
C ALA A 259 0.38 -10.10 -5.25
N VAL A 260 0.29 -11.12 -6.09
CA VAL A 260 1.25 -12.23 -6.14
C VAL A 260 2.16 -12.01 -7.34
N LEU A 261 3.46 -11.93 -7.08
CA LEU A 261 4.51 -11.76 -8.06
C LEU A 261 5.31 -13.06 -8.20
N GLU A 262 5.67 -13.44 -9.42
CA GLU A 262 6.65 -14.48 -9.74
C GLU A 262 7.94 -13.78 -10.18
N VAL A 263 9.04 -14.02 -9.50
CA VAL A 263 10.35 -13.51 -9.88
C VAL A 263 10.83 -14.31 -11.11
N VAL A 264 11.08 -13.64 -12.22
CA VAL A 264 11.46 -14.30 -13.49
C VAL A 264 12.94 -14.11 -13.84
N THR A 265 13.54 -13.01 -13.36
CA THR A 265 14.97 -12.76 -13.46
C THR A 265 15.48 -12.14 -12.16
N GLU A 266 16.77 -12.08 -11.96
CA GLU A 266 17.31 -11.31 -10.82
C GLU A 266 16.91 -9.84 -10.95
N PRO A 267 16.50 -9.18 -9.83
CA PRO A 267 16.27 -7.76 -9.84
C PRO A 267 17.51 -6.97 -10.27
N PRO A 268 17.34 -5.83 -10.96
CA PRO A 268 18.47 -4.96 -11.24
C PRO A 268 19.08 -4.44 -9.93
N PRO A 269 20.38 -4.14 -9.91
CA PRO A 269 21.00 -3.55 -8.74
C PRO A 269 20.30 -2.25 -8.39
N THR A 270 19.99 -2.06 -7.11
CA THR A 270 19.43 -0.80 -6.63
C THR A 270 20.48 0.29 -6.78
N PRO A 271 20.17 1.46 -7.36
CA PRO A 271 21.08 2.58 -7.37
C PRO A 271 21.53 2.88 -5.94
N SER A 272 22.86 2.94 -5.71
CA SER A 272 23.37 3.49 -4.46
C SER A 272 23.02 4.98 -4.46
N PHE A 273 22.10 5.39 -3.60
CA PHE A 273 22.00 6.79 -3.25
C PHE A 273 23.20 7.07 -2.35
N GLU A 274 24.17 7.81 -2.88
CA GLU A 274 25.22 8.40 -2.04
C GLU A 274 24.50 9.35 -1.06
N GLU A 275 24.77 9.18 0.23
CA GLU A 275 24.23 9.97 1.33
C GLU A 275 24.70 11.44 1.25
#